data_768207c08fff48e5034088d3416e25f8
#
_entry.id   768207c08fff48e5034088d3416e25f8
#
_cell.length_a   1.000
_cell.length_b   1.000
_cell.length_c   1.000
_cell.angle_alpha   90.00
_cell.angle_beta   90.00
_cell.angle_gamma   90.00
#
_symmetry.space_group_name_H-M   'P 1'
#
loop_
_entity.id
_entity.type
_entity.pdbx_description
1 polymer ?
#
loop_
_entity_poly.entity_id
_entity_poly.type
_entity_poly.pdbx_seq_one_letter_code
_entity_poly.pdbx_strand_id
1 'polypeptide(L)'
;MKTQRPMRLLFADDETSIQELMRIELPRLGHEATVCPDGRTALAALDRTAYDCVVVDLDMPGASGMEVIARVRETSPDTETVIITGKSSVETAIEAVRHGVFEYLTKPCRLAEIQAVLERVRKKRELTSRLRALERRVRQAEGTPRLVGCSATLGLVRTLIERVAGSEAAVLVRGETGTGKELVARAIHEGSSRADGPLVAVNCGALPEHLVESELFGHRKGAFTGADEHRAGLFEVADGGTLFLDEIGELPRTLQSRLLRVLESGEIRRVGDNHPITVDVRLVCATHRPLEEMARVGEFRDDLLFRINTFEITVPPLRDRREDIPELVDHFIRRARPQVPARAETISPQALGVLAAHDWPGNVRELANVVEHGLVLCDELPLAVEHLPTRFSGIEPAALPAATQPSRAAATDTRPRTLREMENEAILEGLDRNAGNKPRTAEELGISLKTLYNKLHQIHGGSLEKSA
;
A
#
# COMPACT_ATOMS: atom_id res chain seq x y z
N MET A 1 32.24 -24.18 -14.91
CA MET A 1 31.12 -23.81 -15.81
C MET A 1 29.86 -23.85 -14.99
N LYS A 2 29.15 -22.72 -14.80
CA LYS A 2 27.86 -22.71 -14.10
C LYS A 2 26.89 -23.48 -14.96
N THR A 3 26.33 -24.58 -14.46
CA THR A 3 25.24 -25.33 -15.09
C THR A 3 24.05 -24.39 -15.28
N GLN A 4 23.88 -23.92 -16.51
CA GLN A 4 22.78 -23.04 -16.90
C GLN A 4 21.49 -23.86 -16.91
N ARG A 5 20.42 -23.34 -16.34
CA ARG A 5 19.11 -24.02 -16.34
C ARG A 5 18.60 -24.12 -17.78
N PRO A 6 18.23 -25.31 -18.28
CA PRO A 6 17.64 -25.47 -19.59
C PRO A 6 16.34 -24.67 -19.69
N MET A 7 16.10 -23.99 -20.83
CA MET A 7 14.81 -23.39 -21.15
C MET A 7 13.92 -24.43 -21.84
N ARG A 8 12.63 -24.37 -21.57
CA ARG A 8 11.61 -25.13 -22.31
C ARG A 8 11.16 -24.30 -23.50
N LEU A 9 11.44 -24.79 -24.70
CA LEU A 9 11.14 -24.12 -25.95
C LEU A 9 10.04 -24.85 -26.70
N LEU A 10 9.09 -24.09 -27.23
CA LEU A 10 8.19 -24.58 -28.26
C LEU A 10 8.65 -24.02 -29.59
N PHE A 11 8.87 -24.86 -30.58
CA PHE A 11 9.24 -24.50 -31.95
C PHE A 11 8.16 -25.00 -32.91
N ALA A 12 7.53 -24.11 -33.64
CA ALA A 12 6.48 -24.47 -34.59
C ALA A 12 6.82 -23.96 -36.00
N ASP A 13 6.90 -24.85 -36.94
CA ASP A 13 7.25 -24.58 -38.35
C ASP A 13 6.72 -25.75 -39.20
N ASP A 14 6.20 -25.48 -40.38
CA ASP A 14 5.62 -26.52 -41.27
C ASP A 14 6.67 -27.21 -42.13
N GLU A 15 7.89 -26.65 -42.24
CA GLU A 15 8.98 -27.23 -43.00
C GLU A 15 9.65 -28.40 -42.26
N THR A 16 9.50 -29.63 -42.76
CA THR A 16 10.05 -30.84 -42.15
C THR A 16 11.56 -30.78 -41.94
N SER A 17 12.30 -30.18 -42.88
CA SER A 17 13.77 -30.02 -42.82
C SER A 17 14.18 -29.13 -41.62
N ILE A 18 13.42 -28.06 -41.33
CA ILE A 18 13.67 -27.17 -40.22
C ILE A 18 13.31 -27.84 -38.90
N GLN A 19 12.18 -28.57 -38.88
CA GLN A 19 11.76 -29.33 -37.69
C GLN A 19 12.83 -30.36 -37.27
N GLU A 20 13.35 -31.17 -38.23
CA GLU A 20 14.40 -32.17 -37.95
C GLU A 20 15.68 -31.51 -37.43
N LEU A 21 16.10 -30.38 -38.04
CA LEU A 21 17.25 -29.62 -37.62
C LEU A 21 17.04 -29.12 -36.15
N MET A 22 15.90 -28.52 -35.84
CA MET A 22 15.62 -28.00 -34.50
C MET A 22 15.47 -29.07 -33.43
N ARG A 23 14.95 -30.25 -33.76
CA ARG A 23 14.91 -31.41 -32.85
C ARG A 23 16.30 -31.87 -32.42
N ILE A 24 17.32 -31.67 -33.25
CA ILE A 24 18.71 -32.07 -32.97
C ILE A 24 19.46 -30.92 -32.30
N GLU A 25 19.34 -29.70 -32.83
CA GLU A 25 20.19 -28.59 -32.41
C GLU A 25 19.75 -27.90 -31.12
N LEU A 26 18.42 -27.77 -30.87
CA LEU A 26 17.95 -27.15 -29.64
C LEU A 26 18.39 -27.90 -28.36
N PRO A 27 18.30 -29.24 -28.31
CA PRO A 27 18.87 -30.01 -27.19
C PRO A 27 20.40 -29.92 -27.12
N ARG A 28 21.13 -29.83 -28.23
CA ARG A 28 22.60 -29.62 -28.23
C ARG A 28 22.98 -28.27 -27.64
N LEU A 29 22.12 -27.26 -27.81
CA LEU A 29 22.26 -25.95 -27.20
C LEU A 29 21.88 -25.94 -25.71
N GLY A 30 21.44 -27.07 -25.16
CA GLY A 30 21.10 -27.23 -23.74
C GLY A 30 19.67 -26.82 -23.39
N HIS A 31 18.75 -26.89 -24.35
CA HIS A 31 17.33 -26.57 -24.15
C HIS A 31 16.43 -27.81 -24.26
N GLU A 32 15.28 -27.78 -23.57
CA GLU A 32 14.22 -28.74 -23.75
C GLU A 32 13.27 -28.26 -24.87
N ALA A 33 13.20 -28.95 -26.01
CA ALA A 33 12.45 -28.47 -27.13
C ALA A 33 11.24 -29.38 -27.48
N THR A 34 10.08 -28.75 -27.64
CA THR A 34 8.91 -29.33 -28.26
C THR A 34 8.79 -28.78 -29.67
N VAL A 35 8.87 -29.64 -30.69
CA VAL A 35 8.79 -29.24 -32.12
C VAL A 35 7.45 -29.66 -32.66
N CYS A 36 6.66 -28.68 -33.13
CA CYS A 36 5.31 -28.83 -33.67
C CYS A 36 5.32 -28.59 -35.19
N PRO A 37 4.60 -29.44 -36.00
CA PRO A 37 4.57 -29.31 -37.45
C PRO A 37 3.55 -28.29 -37.97
N ASP A 38 2.69 -27.76 -37.10
CA ASP A 38 1.62 -26.81 -37.45
C ASP A 38 1.14 -26.01 -36.24
N GLY A 39 0.36 -24.97 -36.51
CA GLY A 39 -0.15 -24.10 -35.46
C GLY A 39 -1.18 -24.78 -34.52
N ARG A 40 -1.92 -25.77 -34.96
CA ARG A 40 -2.89 -26.50 -34.16
C ARG A 40 -2.21 -27.37 -33.11
N THR A 41 -1.14 -28.05 -33.49
CA THR A 41 -0.33 -28.86 -32.56
C THR A 41 0.44 -27.95 -31.57
N ALA A 42 0.87 -26.76 -32.03
CA ALA A 42 1.48 -25.75 -31.16
C ALA A 42 0.49 -25.27 -30.08
N LEU A 43 -0.76 -24.93 -30.46
CA LEU A 43 -1.80 -24.53 -29.50
C LEU A 43 -2.11 -25.68 -28.50
N ALA A 44 -2.23 -26.89 -28.97
CA ALA A 44 -2.46 -28.06 -28.10
C ALA A 44 -1.30 -28.34 -27.15
N ALA A 45 -0.05 -27.98 -27.50
CA ALA A 45 1.11 -28.08 -26.64
C ALA A 45 1.11 -26.98 -25.58
N LEU A 46 0.73 -25.74 -25.91
CA LEU A 46 0.58 -24.63 -25.00
C LEU A 46 -0.47 -24.88 -23.92
N ASP A 47 -1.57 -25.52 -24.25
CA ASP A 47 -2.62 -25.87 -23.29
C ASP A 47 -2.16 -26.94 -22.27
N ARG A 48 -1.12 -27.74 -22.57
CA ARG A 48 -0.60 -28.80 -21.69
C ARG A 48 0.62 -28.41 -20.88
N THR A 49 1.46 -27.52 -21.40
CA THR A 49 2.78 -27.27 -20.83
C THR A 49 3.12 -25.79 -20.97
N ALA A 50 3.66 -25.21 -19.90
CA ALA A 50 4.20 -23.85 -19.94
C ALA A 50 5.61 -23.86 -20.54
N TYR A 51 5.87 -22.92 -21.44
CA TYR A 51 7.16 -22.74 -22.12
C TYR A 51 7.83 -21.43 -21.70
N ASP A 52 9.16 -21.40 -21.81
CA ASP A 52 9.95 -20.20 -21.54
C ASP A 52 10.02 -19.29 -22.76
N CYS A 53 10.04 -19.88 -23.96
CA CYS A 53 10.02 -19.17 -25.23
C CYS A 53 9.28 -20.00 -26.28
N VAL A 54 8.52 -19.32 -27.13
CA VAL A 54 7.83 -19.86 -28.29
C VAL A 54 8.42 -19.26 -29.55
N VAL A 55 8.94 -20.11 -30.42
CA VAL A 55 9.48 -19.74 -31.74
C VAL A 55 8.51 -20.27 -32.78
N VAL A 56 7.94 -19.38 -33.60
CA VAL A 56 6.82 -19.76 -34.48
C VAL A 56 6.97 -19.16 -35.87
N ASP A 57 6.69 -19.96 -36.90
CA ASP A 57 6.47 -19.43 -38.24
C ASP A 57 5.07 -18.82 -38.35
N LEU A 58 4.94 -17.76 -39.13
CA LEU A 58 3.67 -17.11 -39.39
C LEU A 58 2.75 -17.89 -40.30
N ASP A 59 3.34 -18.47 -41.34
CA ASP A 59 2.60 -19.20 -42.42
C ASP A 59 2.60 -20.70 -42.17
N MET A 60 1.71 -21.14 -41.27
CA MET A 60 1.55 -22.58 -40.97
C MET A 60 0.13 -23.07 -41.26
N PRO A 61 -0.04 -24.34 -41.62
CA PRO A 61 -1.36 -24.94 -41.80
C PRO A 61 -2.11 -25.09 -40.47
N GLY A 62 -3.43 -24.94 -40.51
CA GLY A 62 -4.33 -25.20 -39.39
C GLY A 62 -4.57 -24.02 -38.44
N ALA A 63 -3.54 -23.35 -37.99
CA ALA A 63 -3.62 -22.07 -37.26
C ALA A 63 -2.39 -21.26 -37.60
N SER A 64 -2.57 -19.97 -37.77
CA SER A 64 -1.45 -19.02 -38.07
C SER A 64 -0.54 -18.80 -36.86
N GLY A 65 0.72 -18.43 -37.13
CA GLY A 65 1.64 -18.06 -36.05
C GLY A 65 1.14 -16.91 -35.18
N MET A 66 0.36 -15.97 -35.77
CA MET A 66 -0.24 -14.87 -35.02
C MET A 66 -1.31 -15.36 -34.02
N GLU A 67 -2.12 -16.35 -34.37
CA GLU A 67 -3.08 -16.97 -33.45
C GLU A 67 -2.37 -17.69 -32.28
N VAL A 68 -1.22 -18.32 -32.55
CA VAL A 68 -0.39 -18.94 -31.51
C VAL A 68 0.17 -17.85 -30.57
N ILE A 69 0.67 -16.75 -31.09
CA ILE A 69 1.19 -15.62 -30.30
C ILE A 69 0.08 -14.99 -29.45
N ALA A 70 -1.11 -14.77 -30.04
CA ALA A 70 -2.26 -14.25 -29.29
C ALA A 70 -2.60 -15.16 -28.11
N ARG A 71 -2.64 -16.48 -28.33
CA ARG A 71 -2.90 -17.47 -27.27
C ARG A 71 -1.84 -17.44 -26.16
N VAL A 72 -0.56 -17.34 -26.52
CA VAL A 72 0.54 -17.22 -25.55
C VAL A 72 0.34 -15.99 -24.65
N ARG A 73 -0.06 -14.86 -25.23
CA ARG A 73 -0.31 -13.64 -24.47
C ARG A 73 -1.45 -13.77 -23.48
N GLU A 74 -2.54 -14.42 -23.87
CA GLU A 74 -3.70 -14.64 -23.02
C GLU A 74 -3.40 -15.59 -21.84
N THR A 75 -2.67 -16.68 -22.12
CA THR A 75 -2.49 -17.76 -21.14
C THR A 75 -1.18 -17.72 -20.37
N SER A 76 -0.13 -17.15 -20.95
CA SER A 76 1.23 -17.20 -20.42
C SER A 76 2.02 -15.91 -20.76
N PRO A 77 1.67 -14.75 -20.20
CA PRO A 77 2.28 -13.46 -20.54
C PRO A 77 3.78 -13.38 -20.24
N ASP A 78 4.31 -14.26 -19.40
CA ASP A 78 5.74 -14.39 -19.09
C ASP A 78 6.53 -15.19 -20.13
N THR A 79 5.87 -15.77 -21.12
CA THR A 79 6.48 -16.54 -22.20
C THR A 79 6.91 -15.60 -23.33
N GLU A 80 8.19 -15.57 -23.65
CA GLU A 80 8.69 -14.74 -24.75
C GLU A 80 8.36 -15.39 -26.10
N THR A 81 7.97 -14.57 -27.08
CA THR A 81 7.61 -15.04 -28.42
C THR A 81 8.61 -14.53 -29.46
N VAL A 82 9.01 -15.41 -30.38
CA VAL A 82 9.93 -15.11 -31.47
C VAL A 82 9.28 -15.58 -32.78
N ILE A 83 9.27 -14.73 -33.78
CA ILE A 83 8.77 -15.05 -35.11
C ILE A 83 9.93 -15.43 -36.02
N ILE A 84 9.76 -16.50 -36.81
CA ILE A 84 10.65 -16.85 -37.94
C ILE A 84 9.75 -17.02 -39.16
N THR A 85 9.94 -16.23 -40.22
CA THR A 85 9.06 -16.30 -41.39
C THR A 85 9.80 -16.06 -42.70
N GLY A 86 9.35 -16.74 -43.77
CA GLY A 86 9.84 -16.56 -45.14
C GLY A 86 9.26 -15.34 -45.87
N LYS A 87 8.11 -14.85 -45.37
CA LYS A 87 7.43 -13.66 -45.94
C LYS A 87 7.57 -12.48 -44.99
N SER A 88 8.55 -11.62 -45.23
CA SER A 88 8.70 -10.38 -44.48
C SER A 88 7.95 -9.26 -45.21
N SER A 89 6.90 -8.72 -44.59
CA SER A 89 6.32 -7.44 -44.97
C SER A 89 6.44 -6.45 -43.81
N VAL A 90 6.46 -5.15 -44.13
CA VAL A 90 6.44 -4.09 -43.12
C VAL A 90 5.19 -4.21 -42.23
N GLU A 91 4.08 -4.62 -42.82
CA GLU A 91 2.79 -4.79 -42.12
C GLU A 91 2.86 -5.91 -41.07
N THR A 92 3.40 -7.10 -41.42
CA THR A 92 3.57 -8.23 -40.47
C THR A 92 4.57 -7.90 -39.35
N ALA A 93 5.62 -7.13 -39.66
CA ALA A 93 6.57 -6.67 -38.64
C ALA A 93 5.93 -5.67 -37.66
N ILE A 94 5.12 -4.73 -38.16
CA ILE A 94 4.37 -3.79 -37.31
C ILE A 94 3.36 -4.53 -36.42
N GLU A 95 2.67 -5.51 -36.96
CA GLU A 95 1.72 -6.33 -36.21
C GLU A 95 2.42 -7.14 -35.12
N ALA A 96 3.57 -7.77 -35.41
CA ALA A 96 4.41 -8.45 -34.45
C ALA A 96 4.83 -7.52 -33.28
N VAL A 97 5.22 -6.27 -33.58
CA VAL A 97 5.56 -5.26 -32.56
C VAL A 97 4.34 -4.92 -31.70
N ARG A 98 3.15 -4.73 -32.28
CA ARG A 98 1.90 -4.48 -31.52
C ARG A 98 1.55 -5.62 -30.60
N HIS A 99 1.83 -6.85 -31.01
CA HIS A 99 1.67 -8.04 -30.17
C HIS A 99 2.85 -8.28 -29.22
N GLY A 100 3.83 -7.37 -29.15
CA GLY A 100 4.97 -7.39 -28.23
C GLY A 100 5.85 -8.62 -28.38
N VAL A 101 6.01 -9.08 -29.58
CA VAL A 101 6.93 -10.18 -29.93
C VAL A 101 8.35 -9.73 -29.56
N PHE A 102 9.11 -10.63 -28.95
CA PHE A 102 10.48 -10.34 -28.50
C PHE A 102 11.43 -10.09 -29.65
N GLU A 103 11.29 -10.87 -30.73
CA GLU A 103 12.17 -10.77 -31.91
C GLU A 103 11.47 -11.30 -33.16
N TYR A 104 11.90 -10.79 -34.32
CA TYR A 104 11.40 -11.16 -35.64
C TYR A 104 12.60 -11.53 -36.53
N LEU A 105 12.63 -12.77 -37.03
CA LEU A 105 13.69 -13.30 -37.90
C LEU A 105 13.12 -13.64 -39.29
N THR A 106 13.88 -13.39 -40.34
CA THR A 106 13.48 -13.71 -41.71
C THR A 106 14.22 -14.98 -42.20
N LYS A 107 13.47 -15.91 -42.86
CA LYS A 107 14.10 -17.07 -43.55
C LYS A 107 14.74 -16.62 -44.86
N PRO A 108 15.94 -17.15 -45.20
CA PRO A 108 16.70 -18.16 -44.48
C PRO A 108 17.46 -17.54 -43.29
N CYS A 109 17.24 -18.05 -42.06
CA CYS A 109 17.97 -17.66 -40.86
C CYS A 109 19.05 -18.72 -40.52
N ARG A 110 20.18 -18.27 -40.03
CA ARG A 110 21.28 -19.15 -39.59
C ARG A 110 21.03 -19.63 -38.18
N LEU A 111 21.46 -20.85 -37.85
CA LEU A 111 21.36 -21.38 -36.49
C LEU A 111 21.98 -20.44 -35.44
N ALA A 112 23.09 -19.77 -35.79
CA ALA A 112 23.74 -18.80 -34.93
C ALA A 112 22.86 -17.57 -34.59
N GLU A 113 21.96 -17.17 -35.50
CA GLU A 113 21.03 -16.06 -35.26
C GLU A 113 19.91 -16.49 -34.26
N ILE A 114 19.37 -17.71 -34.45
CA ILE A 114 18.40 -18.28 -33.50
C ILE A 114 19.05 -18.43 -32.13
N GLN A 115 20.28 -18.94 -32.05
CA GLN A 115 21.00 -19.06 -30.80
C GLN A 115 21.21 -17.70 -30.13
N ALA A 116 21.59 -16.66 -30.86
CA ALA A 116 21.77 -15.33 -30.32
C ALA A 116 20.48 -14.74 -29.75
N VAL A 117 19.33 -15.00 -30.40
CA VAL A 117 18.01 -14.60 -29.91
C VAL A 117 17.66 -15.34 -28.62
N LEU A 118 17.81 -16.68 -28.59
CA LEU A 118 17.53 -17.50 -27.41
C LEU A 118 18.41 -17.08 -26.21
N GLU A 119 19.66 -16.71 -26.44
CA GLU A 119 20.55 -16.16 -25.40
C GLU A 119 20.03 -14.83 -24.84
N ARG A 120 19.51 -13.93 -25.69
CA ARG A 120 18.90 -12.66 -25.26
C ARG A 120 17.62 -12.90 -24.47
N VAL A 121 16.75 -13.82 -24.92
CA VAL A 121 15.56 -14.25 -24.19
C VAL A 121 15.95 -14.77 -22.80
N ARG A 122 16.91 -15.67 -22.73
CA ARG A 122 17.40 -16.22 -21.47
C ARG A 122 17.90 -15.15 -20.52
N LYS A 123 18.72 -14.21 -21.01
CA LYS A 123 19.28 -13.12 -20.20
C LYS A 123 18.16 -12.21 -19.65
N LYS A 124 17.17 -11.86 -20.48
CA LYS A 124 16.00 -11.08 -20.04
C LYS A 124 15.24 -11.80 -18.91
N ARG A 125 14.94 -13.09 -19.09
CA ARG A 125 14.25 -13.90 -18.07
C ARG A 125 15.06 -14.04 -16.77
N GLU A 126 16.36 -14.23 -16.87
CA GLU A 126 17.25 -14.29 -15.71
C GLU A 126 17.23 -12.98 -14.93
N LEU A 127 17.32 -11.84 -15.61
CA LEU A 127 17.24 -10.52 -14.99
C LEU A 127 15.88 -10.29 -14.31
N THR A 128 14.78 -10.59 -15.01
CA THR A 128 13.42 -10.48 -14.45
C THR A 128 13.23 -11.37 -13.22
N SER A 129 13.71 -12.63 -13.29
CA SER A 129 13.66 -13.56 -12.17
C SER A 129 14.48 -13.08 -10.95
N ARG A 130 15.67 -12.51 -11.20
CA ARG A 130 16.50 -11.92 -10.15
C ARG A 130 15.83 -10.72 -9.52
N LEU A 131 15.25 -9.84 -10.33
CA LEU A 131 14.51 -8.68 -9.86
C LEU A 131 13.34 -9.10 -8.95
N ARG A 132 12.50 -10.02 -9.40
CA ARG A 132 11.40 -10.59 -8.60
C ARG A 132 11.90 -11.27 -7.31
N ALA A 133 13.05 -11.96 -7.36
CA ALA A 133 13.63 -12.57 -6.17
C ALA A 133 14.16 -11.53 -5.16
N LEU A 134 14.76 -10.45 -5.65
CA LEU A 134 15.20 -9.33 -4.82
C LEU A 134 14.01 -8.61 -4.19
N GLU A 135 12.97 -8.32 -4.96
CA GLU A 135 11.73 -7.73 -4.46
C GLU A 135 11.08 -8.59 -3.37
N ARG A 136 11.00 -9.92 -3.57
CA ARG A 136 10.53 -10.85 -2.54
C ARG A 136 11.39 -10.82 -1.28
N ARG A 137 12.72 -10.75 -1.43
CA ARG A 137 13.65 -10.67 -0.29
C ARG A 137 13.50 -9.35 0.46
N VAL A 138 13.33 -8.22 -0.24
CA VAL A 138 13.04 -6.92 0.37
C VAL A 138 11.71 -6.98 1.12
N ARG A 139 10.64 -7.48 0.49
CA ARG A 139 9.34 -7.67 1.15
C ARG A 139 9.41 -8.59 2.38
N GLN A 140 10.24 -9.64 2.34
CA GLN A 140 10.44 -10.54 3.49
C GLN A 140 11.29 -9.92 4.60
N ALA A 141 12.31 -9.13 4.25
CA ALA A 141 13.18 -8.46 5.21
C ALA A 141 12.49 -7.28 5.90
N GLU A 142 11.67 -6.53 5.16
CA GLU A 142 10.90 -5.41 5.71
C GLU A 142 9.66 -5.87 6.48
N GLY A 143 9.24 -7.13 6.35
CA GLY A 143 7.93 -7.63 6.76
C GLY A 143 6.84 -6.97 5.89
N THR A 144 5.68 -7.59 5.71
CA THR A 144 4.56 -6.91 5.07
C THR A 144 4.13 -5.78 6.02
N PRO A 145 4.32 -4.50 5.67
CA PRO A 145 3.93 -3.41 6.54
C PRO A 145 2.41 -3.44 6.69
N ARG A 146 1.94 -3.94 7.83
CA ARG A 146 0.51 -4.03 8.15
C ARG A 146 0.13 -2.91 9.08
N LEU A 147 -1.09 -2.44 8.95
CA LEU A 147 -1.74 -1.59 9.95
C LEU A 147 -1.94 -2.44 11.22
N VAL A 148 -1.07 -2.23 12.23
CA VAL A 148 -1.11 -2.92 13.52
C VAL A 148 -2.01 -2.15 14.48
N GLY A 149 -2.85 -2.86 15.23
CA GLY A 149 -3.75 -2.32 16.23
C GLY A 149 -5.10 -3.01 16.24
N CYS A 150 -5.79 -2.98 17.38
CA CYS A 150 -7.09 -3.62 17.63
C CYS A 150 -8.22 -2.62 17.88
N SER A 151 -7.94 -1.31 17.89
CA SER A 151 -8.92 -0.26 18.17
C SER A 151 -10.08 -0.26 17.18
N ALA A 152 -11.27 0.09 17.68
CA ALA A 152 -12.47 0.21 16.87
C ALA A 152 -12.28 1.27 15.77
N THR A 153 -11.60 2.37 16.08
CA THR A 153 -11.29 3.45 15.13
C THR A 153 -10.41 2.96 13.97
N LEU A 154 -9.38 2.17 14.25
CA LEU A 154 -8.55 1.55 13.22
C LEU A 154 -9.32 0.48 12.42
N GLY A 155 -10.26 -0.21 13.07
CA GLY A 155 -11.19 -1.14 12.42
C GLY A 155 -12.05 -0.45 11.35
N LEU A 156 -12.55 0.76 11.60
CA LEU A 156 -13.26 1.57 10.61
C LEU A 156 -12.36 1.95 9.42
N VAL A 157 -11.11 2.33 9.68
CA VAL A 157 -10.13 2.63 8.62
C VAL A 157 -9.91 1.40 7.73
N ARG A 158 -9.75 0.20 8.30
CA ARG A 158 -9.62 -1.05 7.51
C ARG A 158 -10.83 -1.31 6.65
N THR A 159 -12.03 -1.13 7.19
CA THR A 159 -13.28 -1.30 6.42
C THR A 159 -13.38 -0.31 5.26
N LEU A 160 -12.94 0.95 5.44
CA LEU A 160 -12.89 1.94 4.38
C LEU A 160 -11.86 1.57 3.31
N ILE A 161 -10.67 1.09 3.71
CA ILE A 161 -9.63 0.60 2.80
C ILE A 161 -10.19 -0.52 1.91
N GLU A 162 -10.83 -1.53 2.50
CA GLU A 162 -11.41 -2.67 1.77
C GLU A 162 -12.45 -2.21 0.73
N ARG A 163 -13.33 -1.26 1.10
CA ARG A 163 -14.35 -0.72 0.18
C ARG A 163 -13.75 0.07 -0.98
N VAL A 164 -12.73 0.88 -0.67
CA VAL A 164 -12.11 1.77 -1.67
C VAL A 164 -11.13 1.03 -2.55
N ALA A 165 -10.51 -0.04 -2.07
CA ALA A 165 -9.52 -0.82 -2.83
C ALA A 165 -10.06 -1.29 -4.19
N GLY A 166 -11.30 -1.76 -4.25
CA GLY A 166 -11.96 -2.20 -5.49
C GLY A 166 -12.35 -1.07 -6.47
N SER A 167 -12.15 0.21 -6.12
CA SER A 167 -12.49 1.37 -6.95
C SER A 167 -11.24 1.96 -7.62
N GLU A 168 -11.40 2.53 -8.81
CA GLU A 168 -10.34 3.29 -9.51
C GLU A 168 -10.30 4.78 -9.10
N ALA A 169 -11.19 5.21 -8.21
CA ALA A 169 -11.27 6.59 -7.77
C ALA A 169 -10.02 7.03 -7.01
N ALA A 170 -9.71 8.33 -7.08
CA ALA A 170 -8.67 8.94 -6.29
C ALA A 170 -9.05 8.91 -4.78
N VAL A 171 -8.06 8.70 -3.92
CA VAL A 171 -8.24 8.62 -2.47
C VAL A 171 -7.36 9.64 -1.78
N LEU A 172 -7.96 10.42 -0.88
CA LEU A 172 -7.24 11.34 -0.01
C LEU A 172 -7.14 10.76 1.41
N VAL A 173 -5.92 10.51 1.87
CA VAL A 173 -5.63 10.01 3.21
C VAL A 173 -5.23 11.16 4.10
N ARG A 174 -6.05 11.49 5.09
CA ARG A 174 -5.77 12.55 6.07
C ARG A 174 -5.26 11.98 7.38
N GLY A 175 -4.42 12.71 8.05
CA GLY A 175 -3.94 12.38 9.40
C GLY A 175 -2.64 13.07 9.73
N GLU A 176 -2.35 13.18 11.00
CA GLU A 176 -1.12 13.77 11.50
C GLU A 176 0.13 13.05 10.99
N THR A 177 1.26 13.72 11.06
CA THR A 177 2.55 13.12 10.71
C THR A 177 2.83 11.90 11.60
N GLY A 178 3.27 10.81 10.99
CA GLY A 178 3.61 9.58 11.73
C GLY A 178 2.44 8.67 12.10
N THR A 179 1.21 8.93 11.66
CA THR A 179 0.03 8.08 11.91
C THR A 179 -0.01 6.79 11.09
N GLY A 180 0.77 6.71 9.99
CA GLY A 180 0.82 5.55 9.11
C GLY A 180 0.07 5.73 7.79
N LYS A 181 -0.07 6.94 7.26
CA LYS A 181 -0.74 7.25 5.98
C LYS A 181 -0.19 6.44 4.80
N GLU A 182 1.13 6.22 4.74
CA GLU A 182 1.77 5.39 3.72
C GLU A 182 1.32 3.92 3.79
N LEU A 183 1.13 3.37 5.02
CA LEU A 183 0.63 2.01 5.19
C LEU A 183 -0.82 1.87 4.68
N VAL A 184 -1.63 2.91 4.85
CA VAL A 184 -2.99 2.97 4.30
C VAL A 184 -2.95 2.94 2.77
N ALA A 185 -2.10 3.77 2.15
CA ALA A 185 -1.93 3.81 0.69
C ALA A 185 -1.46 2.44 0.14
N ARG A 186 -0.51 1.81 0.81
CA ARG A 186 -0.03 0.47 0.45
C ARG A 186 -1.15 -0.58 0.57
N ALA A 187 -1.93 -0.56 1.66
CA ALA A 187 -3.05 -1.48 1.84
C ALA A 187 -4.16 -1.29 0.79
N ILE A 188 -4.43 -0.04 0.36
CA ILE A 188 -5.35 0.26 -0.75
C ILE A 188 -4.84 -0.35 -2.05
N HIS A 189 -3.54 -0.20 -2.36
CA HIS A 189 -2.94 -0.77 -3.57
C HIS A 189 -2.97 -2.29 -3.56
N GLU A 190 -2.54 -2.93 -2.45
CA GLU A 190 -2.50 -4.39 -2.30
C GLU A 190 -3.90 -5.03 -2.40
N GLY A 191 -4.96 -4.33 -1.99
CA GLY A 191 -6.35 -4.78 -2.11
C GLY A 191 -7.02 -4.43 -3.45
N SER A 192 -6.33 -3.78 -4.38
CA SER A 192 -6.89 -3.31 -5.64
C SER A 192 -6.69 -4.28 -6.81
N SER A 193 -7.40 -4.01 -7.92
CA SER A 193 -7.18 -4.67 -9.22
C SER A 193 -5.76 -4.44 -9.78
N ARG A 194 -5.02 -3.44 -9.25
CA ARG A 194 -3.67 -3.05 -9.65
C ARG A 194 -2.58 -3.58 -8.70
N ALA A 195 -2.88 -4.54 -7.83
CA ALA A 195 -1.95 -5.08 -6.83
C ALA A 195 -0.68 -5.69 -7.43
N ASP A 196 -0.75 -6.20 -8.66
CA ASP A 196 0.38 -6.74 -9.42
C ASP A 196 1.20 -5.65 -10.15
N GLY A 197 0.65 -4.43 -10.26
CA GLY A 197 1.31 -3.28 -10.86
C GLY A 197 2.29 -2.59 -9.89
N PRO A 198 3.01 -1.55 -10.36
CA PRO A 198 3.92 -0.79 -9.52
C PRO A 198 3.17 0.08 -8.51
N LEU A 199 3.65 0.11 -7.25
CA LEU A 199 3.31 1.13 -6.27
C LEU A 199 4.49 2.09 -6.16
N VAL A 200 4.33 3.30 -6.68
CA VAL A 200 5.35 4.35 -6.65
C VAL A 200 4.97 5.39 -5.61
N ALA A 201 5.85 5.62 -4.62
CA ALA A 201 5.62 6.59 -3.57
C ALA A 201 6.59 7.77 -3.71
N VAL A 202 6.08 8.99 -3.54
CA VAL A 202 6.88 10.20 -3.52
C VAL A 202 6.37 11.16 -2.47
N ASN A 203 7.29 11.79 -1.74
CA ASN A 203 6.96 12.86 -0.80
C ASN A 203 7.17 14.21 -1.47
N CYS A 204 6.09 14.98 -1.63
CA CYS A 204 6.09 16.28 -2.32
C CYS A 204 6.84 17.37 -1.54
N GLY A 205 6.97 17.24 -0.21
CA GLY A 205 7.69 18.20 0.63
C GLY A 205 9.19 17.91 0.78
N ALA A 206 9.67 16.75 0.33
CA ALA A 206 11.07 16.34 0.53
C ALA A 206 12.05 16.94 -0.49
N LEU A 207 11.55 17.47 -1.62
CA LEU A 207 12.35 17.92 -2.74
C LEU A 207 12.08 19.40 -3.07
N PRO A 208 13.10 20.15 -3.56
CA PRO A 208 12.88 21.47 -4.15
C PRO A 208 11.91 21.43 -5.34
N GLU A 209 11.14 22.52 -5.56
CA GLU A 209 10.08 22.59 -6.56
C GLU A 209 10.47 22.08 -7.96
N HIS A 210 11.61 22.52 -8.49
CA HIS A 210 12.10 22.12 -9.81
C HIS A 210 12.46 20.64 -9.90
N LEU A 211 12.86 20.03 -8.78
CA LEU A 211 13.15 18.59 -8.72
C LEU A 211 11.86 17.78 -8.65
N VAL A 212 10.86 18.24 -7.87
CA VAL A 212 9.54 17.58 -7.80
C VAL A 212 8.93 17.51 -9.21
N GLU A 213 9.00 18.59 -9.99
CA GLU A 213 8.50 18.63 -11.36
C GLU A 213 9.18 17.59 -12.25
N SER A 214 10.51 17.58 -12.22
CA SER A 214 11.33 16.64 -13.00
C SER A 214 11.14 15.18 -12.57
N GLU A 215 10.98 14.92 -11.26
CA GLU A 215 10.72 13.56 -10.77
C GLU A 215 9.31 13.09 -11.19
N LEU A 216 8.27 13.91 -11.00
CA LEU A 216 6.88 13.51 -11.31
C LEU A 216 6.66 13.29 -12.81
N PHE A 217 7.10 14.24 -13.64
CA PHE A 217 6.75 14.28 -15.07
C PHE A 217 7.89 13.84 -16.00
N GLY A 218 9.11 13.68 -15.48
CA GLY A 218 10.28 13.40 -16.28
C GLY A 218 10.82 14.62 -17.03
N HIS A 219 11.98 14.48 -17.64
CA HIS A 219 12.59 15.54 -18.43
C HIS A 219 13.33 15.01 -19.66
N ARG A 220 13.45 15.85 -20.67
CA ARG A 220 14.36 15.65 -21.80
C ARG A 220 15.76 16.17 -21.47
N LYS A 221 16.75 15.59 -22.12
CA LYS A 221 18.11 16.12 -22.14
C LYS A 221 18.10 17.60 -22.54
N GLY A 222 18.75 18.46 -21.75
CA GLY A 222 18.83 19.89 -21.99
C GLY A 222 17.59 20.72 -21.55
N ALA A 223 16.64 20.13 -20.85
CA ALA A 223 15.45 20.83 -20.36
C ALA A 223 15.75 21.92 -19.30
N PHE A 224 16.84 21.73 -18.54
CA PHE A 224 17.36 22.67 -17.55
C PHE A 224 18.86 22.44 -17.34
N THR A 225 19.53 23.33 -16.62
CA THR A 225 20.96 23.19 -16.26
C THR A 225 21.15 21.96 -15.37
N GLY A 226 21.89 20.94 -15.87
CA GLY A 226 22.08 19.65 -15.21
C GLY A 226 21.21 18.50 -15.75
N ALA A 227 20.38 18.75 -16.76
CA ALA A 227 19.64 17.70 -17.47
C ALA A 227 20.52 17.03 -18.54
N ASP A 228 21.52 16.27 -18.12
CA ASP A 228 22.53 15.64 -19.01
C ASP A 228 21.97 14.44 -19.78
N GLU A 229 20.95 13.81 -19.24
CA GLU A 229 20.30 12.63 -19.81
C GLU A 229 18.78 12.80 -19.87
N HIS A 230 18.14 11.90 -20.60
CA HIS A 230 16.69 11.77 -20.63
C HIS A 230 16.22 10.91 -19.44
N ARG A 231 15.20 11.36 -18.67
CA ARG A 231 14.68 10.63 -17.52
C ARG A 231 13.17 10.51 -17.59
N ALA A 232 12.68 9.28 -17.42
CA ALA A 232 11.25 9.01 -17.28
C ALA A 232 10.72 9.56 -15.93
N GLY A 233 9.49 10.09 -15.93
CA GLY A 233 8.83 10.57 -14.74
C GLY A 233 8.18 9.46 -13.92
N LEU A 234 7.86 9.75 -12.64
CA LEU A 234 7.20 8.79 -11.75
C LEU A 234 5.81 8.39 -12.24
N PHE A 235 5.10 9.25 -12.98
CA PHE A 235 3.85 8.86 -13.64
C PHE A 235 4.06 7.79 -14.70
N GLU A 236 5.16 7.85 -15.47
CA GLU A 236 5.50 6.81 -16.45
C GLU A 236 5.91 5.50 -15.75
N VAL A 237 6.64 5.60 -14.62
CA VAL A 237 7.04 4.43 -13.82
C VAL A 237 5.85 3.77 -13.15
N ALA A 238 4.82 4.56 -12.78
CA ALA A 238 3.60 4.08 -12.13
C ALA A 238 2.52 3.58 -13.12
N ASP A 239 2.80 3.60 -14.43
CA ASP A 239 1.84 3.20 -15.45
C ASP A 239 1.32 1.77 -15.23
N GLY A 240 0.00 1.58 -15.32
CA GLY A 240 -0.69 0.33 -14.96
C GLY A 240 -0.77 0.04 -13.46
N GLY A 241 -0.28 0.95 -12.59
CA GLY A 241 -0.20 0.77 -11.14
C GLY A 241 -0.82 1.92 -10.34
N THR A 242 -0.19 2.25 -9.21
CA THR A 242 -0.64 3.29 -8.27
C THR A 242 0.49 4.26 -7.96
N LEU A 243 0.20 5.55 -8.04
CA LEU A 243 1.09 6.61 -7.57
C LEU A 243 0.59 7.14 -6.22
N PHE A 244 1.44 7.09 -5.20
CA PHE A 244 1.18 7.65 -3.89
C PHE A 244 1.92 8.97 -3.73
N LEU A 245 1.16 10.07 -3.58
CA LEU A 245 1.67 11.41 -3.33
C LEU A 245 1.54 11.74 -1.84
N ASP A 246 2.62 11.61 -1.08
CA ASP A 246 2.65 12.02 0.32
C ASP A 246 2.86 13.52 0.44
N GLU A 247 2.23 14.14 1.43
CA GLU A 247 2.23 15.57 1.70
C GLU A 247 1.83 16.41 0.47
N ILE A 248 0.69 16.07 -0.16
CA ILE A 248 0.17 16.75 -1.36
C ILE A 248 -0.05 18.26 -1.13
N GLY A 249 -0.29 18.69 0.11
CA GLY A 249 -0.40 20.10 0.49
C GLY A 249 0.89 20.90 0.32
N GLU A 250 2.05 20.26 0.15
CA GLU A 250 3.33 20.90 -0.14
C GLU A 250 3.59 21.07 -1.65
N LEU A 251 2.69 20.54 -2.50
CA LEU A 251 2.87 20.64 -3.95
C LEU A 251 2.73 22.08 -4.43
N PRO A 252 3.74 22.65 -5.11
CA PRO A 252 3.69 24.00 -5.65
C PRO A 252 2.48 24.21 -6.58
N ARG A 253 1.90 25.39 -6.54
CA ARG A 253 0.68 25.71 -7.30
C ARG A 253 0.82 25.53 -8.81
N THR A 254 2.00 25.74 -9.36
CA THR A 254 2.36 25.48 -10.75
C THR A 254 2.17 24.02 -11.12
N LEU A 255 2.57 23.11 -10.21
CA LEU A 255 2.48 21.67 -10.41
C LEU A 255 1.08 21.12 -10.13
N GLN A 256 0.30 21.78 -9.27
CA GLN A 256 -1.12 21.43 -9.07
C GLN A 256 -1.92 21.50 -10.38
N SER A 257 -1.65 22.49 -11.26
CA SER A 257 -2.31 22.60 -12.56
C SER A 257 -1.93 21.45 -13.50
N ARG A 258 -0.68 21.00 -13.44
CA ARG A 258 -0.23 19.86 -14.24
C ARG A 258 -0.83 18.54 -13.73
N LEU A 259 -0.88 18.36 -12.41
CA LEU A 259 -1.49 17.19 -11.80
C LEU A 259 -2.98 17.09 -12.17
N LEU A 260 -3.71 18.22 -12.15
CA LEU A 260 -5.11 18.24 -12.57
C LEU A 260 -5.29 17.74 -14.00
N ARG A 261 -4.44 18.19 -14.93
CA ARG A 261 -4.49 17.70 -16.33
C ARG A 261 -4.30 16.20 -16.43
N VAL A 262 -3.35 15.64 -15.68
CA VAL A 262 -3.14 14.18 -15.68
C VAL A 262 -4.40 13.45 -15.20
N LEU A 263 -5.06 13.96 -14.14
CA LEU A 263 -6.28 13.37 -13.59
C LEU A 263 -7.50 13.49 -14.53
N GLU A 264 -7.50 14.46 -15.45
CA GLU A 264 -8.59 14.70 -16.41
C GLU A 264 -8.39 13.95 -17.71
N SER A 265 -7.18 14.00 -18.27
CA SER A 265 -6.88 13.48 -19.62
C SER A 265 -6.09 12.19 -19.64
N GLY A 266 -5.46 11.78 -18.51
CA GLY A 266 -4.50 10.68 -18.50
C GLY A 266 -3.20 10.98 -19.26
N GLU A 267 -2.92 12.26 -19.58
CA GLU A 267 -1.74 12.64 -20.35
C GLU A 267 -0.74 13.41 -19.51
N ILE A 268 0.52 13.05 -19.64
CA ILE A 268 1.64 13.80 -19.09
C ILE A 268 2.49 14.42 -20.21
N ARG A 269 3.28 15.43 -19.85
CA ARG A 269 4.32 16.00 -20.72
C ARG A 269 5.60 16.16 -19.92
N ARG A 270 6.71 15.65 -20.46
CA ARG A 270 8.02 15.82 -19.85
C ARG A 270 8.47 17.28 -19.87
N VAL A 271 9.28 17.66 -18.92
CA VAL A 271 9.89 19.00 -18.91
C VAL A 271 10.76 19.16 -20.15
N GLY A 272 10.55 20.25 -20.90
CA GLY A 272 11.24 20.48 -22.16
C GLY A 272 10.72 19.68 -23.37
N ASP A 273 9.55 19.01 -23.24
CA ASP A 273 8.90 18.29 -24.34
C ASP A 273 7.43 18.69 -24.49
N ASN A 274 6.99 18.79 -25.74
CA ASN A 274 5.59 19.10 -26.08
C ASN A 274 4.76 17.86 -26.44
N HIS A 275 5.40 16.68 -26.59
CA HIS A 275 4.70 15.44 -26.91
C HIS A 275 3.97 14.90 -25.68
N PRO A 276 2.64 14.67 -25.78
CA PRO A 276 1.88 14.02 -24.72
C PRO A 276 2.23 12.53 -24.66
N ILE A 277 2.26 12.00 -23.45
CA ILE A 277 2.42 10.57 -23.15
C ILE A 277 1.18 10.15 -22.36
N THR A 278 0.44 9.17 -22.85
CA THR A 278 -0.71 8.63 -22.12
C THR A 278 -0.25 7.67 -21.03
N VAL A 279 -0.81 7.84 -19.85
CA VAL A 279 -0.55 6.99 -18.68
C VAL A 279 -1.86 6.61 -18.00
N ASP A 280 -1.92 5.39 -17.49
CA ASP A 280 -3.05 4.88 -16.71
C ASP A 280 -2.60 4.62 -15.26
N VAL A 281 -2.78 5.61 -14.39
CA VAL A 281 -2.28 5.59 -13.02
C VAL A 281 -3.41 5.87 -12.04
N ARG A 282 -3.61 4.99 -11.06
CA ARG A 282 -4.46 5.25 -9.90
C ARG A 282 -3.74 6.18 -8.93
N LEU A 283 -4.41 7.24 -8.46
CA LEU A 283 -3.82 8.21 -7.53
C LEU A 283 -4.31 7.98 -6.08
N VAL A 284 -3.36 7.93 -5.15
CA VAL A 284 -3.60 8.03 -3.71
C VAL A 284 -2.78 9.20 -3.17
N CYS A 285 -3.44 10.15 -2.51
CA CYS A 285 -2.80 11.33 -1.94
C CYS A 285 -2.83 11.26 -0.41
N ALA A 286 -1.83 11.83 0.27
CA ALA A 286 -1.85 11.99 1.70
C ALA A 286 -1.45 13.40 2.13
N THR A 287 -2.00 13.87 3.25
CA THR A 287 -1.63 15.15 3.84
C THR A 287 -1.98 15.22 5.33
N HIS A 288 -1.27 16.06 6.06
CA HIS A 288 -1.64 16.50 7.40
C HIS A 288 -2.21 17.93 7.40
N ARG A 289 -2.14 18.66 6.27
CA ARG A 289 -2.55 20.07 6.15
C ARG A 289 -4.06 20.19 5.85
N PRO A 290 -4.70 21.26 6.32
CA PRO A 290 -6.12 21.54 6.04
C PRO A 290 -6.29 22.11 4.63
N LEU A 291 -6.42 21.24 3.61
CA LEU A 291 -6.46 21.64 2.20
C LEU A 291 -7.61 22.61 1.88
N GLU A 292 -8.75 22.53 2.57
CA GLU A 292 -9.89 23.44 2.40
C GLU A 292 -9.55 24.87 2.82
N GLU A 293 -8.76 25.04 3.89
CA GLU A 293 -8.29 26.35 4.32
C GLU A 293 -7.25 26.90 3.34
N MET A 294 -6.33 26.04 2.90
CA MET A 294 -5.34 26.40 1.87
C MET A 294 -6.01 26.82 0.55
N ALA A 295 -7.09 26.16 0.18
CA ALA A 295 -7.86 26.53 -1.01
C ALA A 295 -8.53 27.90 -0.85
N ARG A 296 -9.10 28.22 0.32
CA ARG A 296 -9.67 29.57 0.60
C ARG A 296 -8.66 30.69 0.52
N VAL A 297 -7.41 30.45 0.96
CA VAL A 297 -6.35 31.46 0.87
C VAL A 297 -5.58 31.45 -0.45
N GLY A 298 -5.95 30.51 -1.36
CA GLY A 298 -5.39 30.42 -2.71
C GLY A 298 -4.03 29.70 -2.79
N GLU A 299 -3.61 29.00 -1.73
CA GLU A 299 -2.39 28.18 -1.73
C GLU A 299 -2.62 26.82 -2.40
N PHE A 300 -3.85 26.32 -2.36
CA PHE A 300 -4.27 25.11 -3.05
C PHE A 300 -5.41 25.41 -4.03
N ARG A 301 -5.54 24.62 -5.11
CA ARG A 301 -6.59 24.82 -6.12
C ARG A 301 -7.84 24.04 -5.73
N ASP A 302 -9.00 24.70 -5.77
CA ASP A 302 -10.29 24.07 -5.49
C ASP A 302 -10.62 22.93 -6.47
N ASP A 303 -10.34 23.14 -7.77
CA ASP A 303 -10.60 22.15 -8.81
C ASP A 303 -9.78 20.85 -8.60
N LEU A 304 -8.52 20.98 -8.22
CA LEU A 304 -7.69 19.84 -7.86
C LEU A 304 -8.21 19.15 -6.59
N LEU A 305 -8.56 19.94 -5.55
CA LEU A 305 -9.11 19.38 -4.31
C LEU A 305 -10.33 18.51 -4.57
N PHE A 306 -11.30 19.00 -5.36
CA PHE A 306 -12.48 18.21 -5.74
C PHE A 306 -12.13 16.91 -6.48
N ARG A 307 -11.07 16.91 -7.27
CA ARG A 307 -10.68 15.75 -8.07
C ARG A 307 -9.94 14.69 -7.25
N ILE A 308 -9.11 15.09 -6.28
CA ILE A 308 -8.36 14.15 -5.42
C ILE A 308 -9.17 13.69 -4.20
N ASN A 309 -10.16 14.47 -3.75
CA ASN A 309 -11.01 14.16 -2.59
C ASN A 309 -12.30 13.44 -2.99
N THR A 310 -12.19 12.45 -3.90
CA THR A 310 -13.35 11.61 -4.26
C THR A 310 -13.71 10.66 -3.11
N PHE A 311 -12.70 10.08 -2.45
CA PHE A 311 -12.84 9.35 -1.20
C PHE A 311 -11.84 9.86 -0.18
N GLU A 312 -12.31 10.07 1.05
CA GLU A 312 -11.49 10.50 2.16
C GLU A 312 -11.38 9.41 3.22
N ILE A 313 -10.14 9.15 3.66
CA ILE A 313 -9.85 8.25 4.78
C ILE A 313 -9.06 9.05 5.80
N THR A 314 -9.64 9.27 6.98
CA THR A 314 -8.97 9.93 8.10
C THR A 314 -8.34 8.89 9.01
N VAL A 315 -7.00 8.96 9.17
CA VAL A 315 -6.24 8.09 10.08
C VAL A 315 -6.18 8.76 11.45
N PRO A 316 -6.74 8.15 12.50
CA PRO A 316 -6.76 8.76 13.83
C PRO A 316 -5.34 8.88 14.42
N PRO A 317 -5.04 9.93 15.19
CA PRO A 317 -3.79 10.06 15.92
C PRO A 317 -3.71 8.99 17.02
N LEU A 318 -2.48 8.69 17.46
CA LEU A 318 -2.23 7.59 18.42
C LEU A 318 -2.89 7.83 19.78
N ARG A 319 -3.03 9.09 20.21
CA ARG A 319 -3.72 9.47 21.45
C ARG A 319 -5.20 9.08 21.48
N ASP A 320 -5.85 8.96 20.31
CA ASP A 320 -7.26 8.57 20.17
C ASP A 320 -7.45 7.05 19.99
N ARG A 321 -6.32 6.30 19.98
CA ARG A 321 -6.30 4.83 19.89
C ARG A 321 -5.21 4.24 20.80
N ARG A 322 -5.14 4.70 22.03
CA ARG A 322 -4.13 4.28 23.03
C ARG A 322 -4.16 2.76 23.30
N GLU A 323 -5.29 2.13 23.07
CA GLU A 323 -5.45 0.67 23.14
C GLU A 323 -4.61 -0.11 22.12
N ASP A 324 -4.14 0.54 21.06
CA ASP A 324 -3.24 -0.05 20.07
C ASP A 324 -1.77 -0.04 20.53
N ILE A 325 -1.40 0.77 21.53
CA ILE A 325 -0.01 0.93 21.98
C ILE A 325 0.63 -0.40 22.39
N PRO A 326 -0.01 -1.27 23.17
CA PRO A 326 0.58 -2.56 23.55
C PRO A 326 0.95 -3.42 22.34
N GLU A 327 0.05 -3.52 21.37
CA GLU A 327 0.26 -4.32 20.15
C GLU A 327 1.35 -3.72 19.25
N LEU A 328 1.38 -2.38 19.13
CA LEU A 328 2.40 -1.66 18.37
C LEU A 328 3.79 -1.86 19.00
N VAL A 329 3.91 -1.73 20.31
CA VAL A 329 5.19 -1.94 21.02
C VAL A 329 5.68 -3.38 20.86
N ASP A 330 4.82 -4.37 21.05
CA ASP A 330 5.17 -5.78 20.83
C ASP A 330 5.61 -6.01 19.38
N HIS A 331 4.89 -5.44 18.42
CA HIS A 331 5.26 -5.51 17.01
C HIS A 331 6.66 -4.94 16.75
N PHE A 332 7.00 -3.75 17.26
CA PHE A 332 8.31 -3.13 17.05
C PHE A 332 9.43 -3.93 17.72
N ILE A 333 9.21 -4.43 18.94
CA ILE A 333 10.21 -5.25 19.64
C ILE A 333 10.48 -6.55 18.88
N ARG A 334 9.44 -7.27 18.44
CA ARG A 334 9.60 -8.51 17.65
C ARG A 334 10.22 -8.29 16.29
N ARG A 335 9.91 -7.16 15.65
CA ARG A 335 10.55 -6.77 14.39
C ARG A 335 12.05 -6.52 14.57
N ALA A 336 12.45 -5.87 15.65
CA ALA A 336 13.85 -5.59 15.95
C ALA A 336 14.60 -6.82 16.46
N ARG A 337 13.92 -7.71 17.21
CA ARG A 337 14.47 -8.95 17.79
C ARG A 337 13.63 -10.18 17.38
N PRO A 338 13.77 -10.68 16.14
CA PRO A 338 12.94 -11.78 15.61
C PRO A 338 13.08 -13.10 16.39
N GLN A 339 14.16 -13.27 17.17
CA GLN A 339 14.41 -14.45 17.99
C GLN A 339 13.58 -14.51 19.27
N VAL A 340 12.85 -13.45 19.63
CA VAL A 340 12.04 -13.40 20.86
C VAL A 340 10.88 -14.39 20.75
N PRO A 341 10.71 -15.33 21.71
CA PRO A 341 9.62 -16.29 21.69
C PRO A 341 8.24 -15.59 21.67
N ALA A 342 7.27 -16.17 20.98
CA ALA A 342 5.94 -15.56 20.81
C ALA A 342 5.22 -15.30 22.16
N ARG A 343 5.54 -16.06 23.21
CA ARG A 343 4.93 -15.91 24.54
C ARG A 343 5.79 -15.10 25.53
N ALA A 344 6.97 -14.61 25.11
CA ALA A 344 7.81 -13.84 26.01
C ALA A 344 7.19 -12.45 26.24
N GLU A 345 7.29 -11.98 27.49
CA GLU A 345 6.93 -10.61 27.86
C GLU A 345 7.97 -9.66 27.26
N THR A 346 7.51 -8.75 26.39
CA THR A 346 8.40 -7.86 25.64
C THR A 346 8.62 -6.52 26.33
N ILE A 347 7.65 -6.06 27.13
CA ILE A 347 7.67 -4.80 27.87
C ILE A 347 7.06 -4.98 29.26
N SER A 348 7.62 -4.31 30.26
CA SER A 348 7.06 -4.33 31.62
C SER A 348 5.73 -3.56 31.69
N PRO A 349 4.79 -3.96 32.56
CA PRO A 349 3.51 -3.26 32.74
C PRO A 349 3.69 -1.79 33.13
N GLN A 350 4.71 -1.47 33.89
CA GLN A 350 5.03 -0.11 34.30
C GLN A 350 5.47 0.75 33.10
N ALA A 351 6.39 0.24 32.27
CA ALA A 351 6.82 0.94 31.07
C ALA A 351 5.67 1.14 30.08
N LEU A 352 4.82 0.12 29.92
CA LEU A 352 3.64 0.20 29.08
C LEU A 352 2.64 1.24 29.58
N GLY A 353 2.43 1.33 30.91
CA GLY A 353 1.58 2.36 31.52
C GLY A 353 2.11 3.79 31.26
N VAL A 354 3.41 3.99 31.34
CA VAL A 354 4.04 5.29 31.00
C VAL A 354 3.86 5.65 29.53
N LEU A 355 4.05 4.67 28.62
CA LEU A 355 3.84 4.89 27.19
C LEU A 355 2.38 5.19 26.86
N ALA A 356 1.42 4.53 27.54
CA ALA A 356 0.00 4.76 27.34
C ALA A 356 -0.49 6.13 27.83
N ALA A 357 0.22 6.72 28.82
CA ALA A 357 -0.10 8.05 29.37
C ALA A 357 0.33 9.21 28.44
N HIS A 358 1.29 8.98 27.54
CA HIS A 358 1.84 10.02 26.67
C HIS A 358 0.91 10.38 25.50
N ASP A 359 0.96 11.62 25.01
CA ASP A 359 0.06 12.14 23.96
C ASP A 359 0.55 11.89 22.52
N TRP A 360 1.78 11.48 22.37
CA TRP A 360 2.38 11.07 21.09
C TRP A 360 2.22 12.10 19.95
N PRO A 361 2.79 13.31 20.04
CA PRO A 361 2.70 14.31 18.96
C PRO A 361 3.31 13.79 17.64
N GLY A 362 4.32 12.92 17.67
CA GLY A 362 4.89 12.23 16.51
C GLY A 362 4.24 10.88 16.19
N ASN A 363 3.12 10.56 16.87
CA ASN A 363 2.31 9.36 16.64
C ASN A 363 3.11 8.04 16.67
N VAL A 364 2.80 7.13 15.76
CA VAL A 364 3.43 5.80 15.67
C VAL A 364 4.92 5.88 15.33
N ARG A 365 5.34 6.89 14.57
CA ARG A 365 6.76 7.10 14.25
C ARG A 365 7.56 7.45 15.50
N GLU A 366 7.01 8.30 16.36
CA GLU A 366 7.64 8.63 17.64
C GLU A 366 7.68 7.42 18.58
N LEU A 367 6.58 6.67 18.68
CA LEU A 367 6.54 5.44 19.47
C LEU A 367 7.59 4.43 19.00
N ALA A 368 7.74 4.22 17.70
CA ALA A 368 8.73 3.33 17.13
C ALA A 368 10.16 3.75 17.53
N ASN A 369 10.49 5.05 17.41
CA ASN A 369 11.80 5.58 17.80
C ASN A 369 12.06 5.41 19.31
N VAL A 370 11.05 5.58 20.17
CA VAL A 370 11.16 5.38 21.61
C VAL A 370 11.44 3.92 21.96
N VAL A 371 10.73 3.00 21.29
CA VAL A 371 10.95 1.57 21.47
C VAL A 371 12.34 1.16 20.98
N GLU A 372 12.76 1.66 19.82
CA GLU A 372 14.09 1.41 19.27
C GLU A 372 15.20 1.91 20.20
N HIS A 373 15.06 3.14 20.72
CA HIS A 373 15.97 3.70 21.73
C HIS A 373 16.06 2.77 22.96
N GLY A 374 14.90 2.34 23.48
CA GLY A 374 14.86 1.45 24.64
C GLY A 374 15.54 0.10 24.38
N LEU A 375 15.38 -0.45 23.17
CA LEU A 375 16.03 -1.71 22.79
C LEU A 375 17.55 -1.63 22.68
N VAL A 376 18.10 -0.43 22.40
CA VAL A 376 19.55 -0.18 22.40
C VAL A 376 20.12 -0.23 23.82
N LEU A 377 19.35 0.23 24.82
CA LEU A 377 19.75 0.29 26.23
C LEU A 377 19.38 -0.99 27.01
N CYS A 378 18.46 -1.79 26.48
CA CYS A 378 17.95 -3.00 27.13
C CYS A 378 18.73 -4.23 26.61
N ASP A 379 19.58 -4.81 27.44
CA ASP A 379 20.30 -6.04 27.08
C ASP A 379 19.36 -7.25 27.07
N GLU A 380 18.50 -7.38 28.08
CA GLU A 380 17.53 -8.47 28.23
C GLU A 380 16.11 -7.96 28.42
N LEU A 381 15.13 -8.57 27.73
CA LEU A 381 13.71 -8.26 27.89
C LEU A 381 13.20 -8.76 29.25
N PRO A 382 12.16 -8.12 29.81
CA PRO A 382 11.29 -7.09 29.22
C PRO A 382 11.88 -5.67 29.27
N LEU A 383 11.47 -4.82 28.29
CA LEU A 383 11.80 -3.41 28.25
C LEU A 383 11.20 -2.69 29.48
N ALA A 384 12.04 -2.09 30.33
CA ALA A 384 11.64 -1.42 31.57
C ALA A 384 11.63 0.11 31.40
N VAL A 385 11.08 0.85 32.39
CA VAL A 385 10.99 2.33 32.37
C VAL A 385 12.37 2.98 32.28
N GLU A 386 13.38 2.38 32.92
CA GLU A 386 14.76 2.87 32.91
C GLU A 386 15.43 2.88 31.53
N HIS A 387 14.94 2.06 30.61
CA HIS A 387 15.41 1.99 29.23
C HIS A 387 14.74 3.05 28.33
N LEU A 388 13.65 3.68 28.79
CA LEU A 388 12.97 4.73 28.04
C LEU A 388 13.75 6.05 28.10
N PRO A 389 13.61 6.94 27.09
CA PRO A 389 14.21 8.25 27.13
C PRO A 389 13.83 9.04 28.39
N THR A 390 14.76 9.88 28.90
CA THR A 390 14.60 10.63 30.15
C THR A 390 13.31 11.46 30.25
N ARG A 391 12.73 11.89 29.13
CA ARG A 391 11.45 12.59 29.07
C ARG A 391 10.26 11.76 29.62
N PHE A 392 10.40 10.46 29.71
CA PHE A 392 9.40 9.57 30.31
C PHE A 392 9.62 9.34 31.80
N SER A 393 10.76 9.81 32.36
CA SER A 393 11.04 9.76 33.79
C SER A 393 10.14 10.74 34.54
N GLY A 394 9.28 10.25 35.43
CA GLY A 394 8.34 11.09 36.18
C GLY A 394 6.91 11.15 35.64
N ILE A 395 6.61 10.46 34.56
CA ILE A 395 5.23 10.26 34.09
C ILE A 395 4.60 9.17 34.96
N GLU A 396 3.47 9.50 35.66
CA GLU A 396 2.69 8.47 36.37
C GLU A 396 2.09 7.46 35.37
N PRO A 397 2.25 6.15 35.61
CA PRO A 397 1.69 5.15 34.72
C PRO A 397 0.17 5.23 34.67
N ALA A 398 -0.40 5.35 33.49
CA ALA A 398 -1.84 5.21 33.31
C ALA A 398 -2.26 3.77 33.65
N ALA A 399 -3.37 3.62 34.38
CA ALA A 399 -3.98 2.31 34.60
C ALA A 399 -4.46 1.76 33.22
N LEU A 400 -3.77 0.77 32.69
CA LEU A 400 -4.22 0.05 31.51
C LEU A 400 -5.55 -0.66 31.86
N PRO A 401 -6.58 -0.63 31.02
CA PRO A 401 -7.72 -1.50 31.19
C PRO A 401 -7.20 -2.96 31.15
N ALA A 402 -7.31 -3.66 32.28
CA ALA A 402 -6.93 -5.06 32.39
C ALA A 402 -7.63 -5.82 31.25
N ALA A 403 -6.83 -6.57 30.46
CA ALA A 403 -7.37 -7.48 29.45
C ALA A 403 -8.40 -8.37 30.16
N THR A 404 -9.67 -8.11 29.93
CA THR A 404 -10.79 -8.86 30.48
C THR A 404 -10.73 -10.26 29.90
N GLN A 405 -10.14 -11.20 30.69
CA GLN A 405 -10.54 -12.59 30.57
C GLN A 405 -12.05 -12.65 30.74
N PRO A 406 -12.79 -13.47 29.99
CA PRO A 406 -14.22 -13.59 30.20
C PRO A 406 -14.47 -14.22 31.59
N SER A 407 -14.55 -13.39 32.61
CA SER A 407 -15.06 -13.77 33.90
C SER A 407 -16.55 -13.92 33.78
N ARG A 408 -16.99 -15.16 33.94
CA ARG A 408 -18.33 -15.56 34.20
C ARG A 408 -18.75 -14.95 35.56
N ALA A 409 -19.45 -13.83 35.57
CA ALA A 409 -20.29 -13.49 36.71
C ALA A 409 -21.07 -12.18 36.53
N ALA A 410 -22.31 -12.26 36.95
CA ALA A 410 -23.21 -11.19 37.32
C ALA A 410 -23.76 -10.35 36.19
N ALA A 411 -24.94 -10.77 35.76
CA ALA A 411 -25.95 -9.95 35.10
C ALA A 411 -26.21 -8.71 35.96
N THR A 412 -25.64 -7.58 35.61
CA THR A 412 -26.12 -6.28 36.03
C THR A 412 -27.17 -5.84 35.03
N ASP A 413 -28.35 -5.60 35.54
CA ASP A 413 -29.59 -5.19 34.92
C ASP A 413 -29.37 -3.97 33.98
N THR A 414 -29.20 -4.21 32.70
CA THR A 414 -29.08 -3.17 31.66
C THR A 414 -30.46 -2.75 31.18
N ARG A 415 -31.27 -2.16 32.06
CA ARG A 415 -32.40 -1.35 31.61
C ARG A 415 -31.92 0.04 31.21
N PRO A 416 -32.37 0.62 30.10
CA PRO A 416 -32.04 1.99 29.75
C PRO A 416 -32.54 2.91 30.90
N ARG A 417 -31.58 3.57 31.56
CA ARG A 417 -31.87 4.54 32.63
C ARG A 417 -32.54 5.77 32.03
N THR A 418 -33.57 6.25 32.67
CA THR A 418 -34.23 7.48 32.26
C THR A 418 -33.41 8.70 32.62
N LEU A 419 -33.54 9.82 31.88
CA LEU A 419 -32.89 11.10 32.19
C LEU A 419 -33.10 11.53 33.65
N ARG A 420 -34.31 11.22 34.21
CA ARG A 420 -34.67 11.52 35.59
C ARG A 420 -33.88 10.70 36.62
N GLU A 421 -33.57 9.44 36.31
CA GLU A 421 -32.73 8.59 37.18
C GLU A 421 -31.27 9.06 37.16
N MET A 422 -30.72 9.47 36.01
CA MET A 422 -29.38 10.04 35.91
C MET A 422 -29.25 11.39 36.63
N GLU A 423 -30.28 12.27 36.55
CA GLU A 423 -30.31 13.52 37.30
C GLU A 423 -30.32 13.28 38.81
N ASN A 424 -31.11 12.33 39.27
CA ASN A 424 -31.24 12.00 40.70
C ASN A 424 -29.93 11.42 41.26
N GLU A 425 -29.27 10.55 40.50
CA GLU A 425 -27.98 9.95 40.85
C GLU A 425 -26.90 11.05 40.95
N ALA A 426 -26.82 11.96 39.98
CA ALA A 426 -25.89 13.09 39.98
C ALA A 426 -26.09 14.04 41.19
N ILE A 427 -27.35 14.27 41.62
CA ILE A 427 -27.67 15.09 42.78
C ILE A 427 -27.23 14.41 44.07
N LEU A 428 -27.44 13.11 44.23
CA LEU A 428 -27.04 12.35 45.40
C LEU A 428 -25.51 12.27 45.51
N GLU A 429 -24.82 11.97 44.42
CA GLU A 429 -23.35 11.95 44.39
C GLU A 429 -22.75 13.34 44.69
N GLY A 430 -23.34 14.42 44.15
CA GLY A 430 -22.93 15.78 44.44
C GLY A 430 -23.09 16.16 45.91
N LEU A 431 -24.15 15.69 46.58
CA LEU A 431 -24.37 15.89 48.01
C LEU A 431 -23.37 15.14 48.86
N ASP A 432 -23.05 13.87 48.51
CA ASP A 432 -22.06 13.07 49.22
C ASP A 432 -20.66 13.68 49.09
N ARG A 433 -20.24 14.12 47.90
CA ARG A 433 -18.97 14.82 47.67
C ARG A 433 -18.84 16.13 48.46
N ASN A 434 -19.93 16.86 48.63
CA ASN A 434 -19.97 18.11 49.37
C ASN A 434 -20.40 17.96 50.84
N ALA A 435 -20.34 16.74 51.40
CA ALA A 435 -20.71 16.43 52.80
C ALA A 435 -22.08 17.02 53.22
N GLY A 436 -23.06 16.98 52.33
CA GLY A 436 -24.44 17.48 52.57
C GLY A 436 -24.62 18.99 52.40
N ASN A 437 -23.60 19.76 51.95
CA ASN A 437 -23.70 21.19 51.76
C ASN A 437 -24.47 21.55 50.47
N LYS A 438 -25.77 21.77 50.61
CA LYS A 438 -26.70 22.05 49.50
C LYS A 438 -26.38 23.28 48.66
N PRO A 439 -25.95 24.44 49.21
CA PRO A 439 -25.54 25.58 48.41
C PRO A 439 -24.36 25.27 47.48
N ARG A 440 -23.33 24.60 47.98
CA ARG A 440 -22.15 24.22 47.24
C ARG A 440 -22.43 23.15 46.19
N THR A 441 -23.31 22.21 46.51
CA THR A 441 -23.78 21.20 45.54
C THR A 441 -24.60 21.83 44.40
N ALA A 442 -25.43 22.83 44.69
CA ALA A 442 -26.19 23.54 43.65
C ALA A 442 -25.26 24.31 42.69
N GLU A 443 -24.19 24.93 43.22
CA GLU A 443 -23.15 25.65 42.45
C GLU A 443 -22.37 24.68 41.60
N GLU A 444 -21.92 23.53 42.13
CA GLU A 444 -21.17 22.49 41.40
C GLU A 444 -21.99 21.88 40.24
N LEU A 445 -23.29 21.65 40.46
CA LEU A 445 -24.19 21.09 39.47
C LEU A 445 -24.76 22.13 38.49
N GLY A 446 -24.43 23.41 38.65
CA GLY A 446 -24.93 24.51 37.80
C GLY A 446 -26.42 24.74 37.86
N ILE A 447 -27.10 24.38 38.98
CA ILE A 447 -28.55 24.52 39.17
C ILE A 447 -28.84 25.52 40.30
N SER A 448 -30.05 26.11 40.26
CA SER A 448 -30.48 26.97 41.34
C SER A 448 -30.70 26.18 42.65
N LEU A 449 -30.42 26.80 43.80
CA LEU A 449 -30.66 26.20 45.11
C LEU A 449 -32.12 25.74 45.26
N LYS A 450 -33.06 26.53 44.70
CA LYS A 450 -34.50 26.20 44.69
C LYS A 450 -34.80 24.93 43.86
N THR A 451 -34.10 24.77 42.73
CA THR A 451 -34.23 23.58 41.89
C THR A 451 -33.70 22.34 42.62
N LEU A 452 -32.56 22.45 43.29
CA LEU A 452 -31.99 21.37 44.09
C LEU A 452 -32.95 20.94 45.22
N TYR A 453 -33.55 21.88 45.96
CA TYR A 453 -34.53 21.58 47.00
C TYR A 453 -35.78 20.87 46.46
N ASN A 454 -36.31 21.32 45.33
CA ASN A 454 -37.48 20.69 44.69
C ASN A 454 -37.15 19.26 44.23
N LYS A 455 -36.00 19.02 43.67
CA LYS A 455 -35.53 17.70 43.23
C LYS A 455 -35.32 16.76 44.44
N LEU A 456 -34.71 17.23 45.51
CA LEU A 456 -34.55 16.47 46.75
C LEU A 456 -35.85 16.10 47.38
N HIS A 457 -36.87 17.01 47.37
CA HIS A 457 -38.22 16.72 47.87
C HIS A 457 -38.93 15.67 47.02
N GLN A 458 -38.71 15.63 45.71
CA GLN A 458 -39.22 14.60 44.82
C GLN A 458 -38.53 13.23 45.02
N ILE A 459 -37.23 13.21 45.32
CA ILE A 459 -36.45 11.98 45.60
C ILE A 459 -36.95 11.36 46.92
N HIS A 460 -37.16 12.18 48.00
CA HIS A 460 -37.58 11.71 49.31
C HIS A 460 -39.09 11.47 49.41
N GLY A 461 -39.92 12.20 48.63
CA GLY A 461 -41.37 12.01 48.60
C GLY A 461 -41.87 10.79 47.82
N GLY A 462 -41.01 10.28 46.88
CA GLY A 462 -41.30 9.07 46.13
C GLY A 462 -41.09 7.75 46.88
N SER A 463 -40.56 7.81 48.13
CA SER A 463 -40.29 6.61 48.96
C SER A 463 -41.49 6.20 49.82
N LEU A 464 -42.58 6.99 49.88
CA LEU A 464 -43.75 6.73 50.72
C LEU A 464 -44.95 6.12 49.97
N GLU A 465 -44.88 5.98 48.62
CA GLU A 465 -46.02 5.39 47.86
C GLU A 465 -45.77 3.94 47.36
N LYS A 466 -44.73 3.26 47.82
CA LYS A 466 -44.48 1.83 47.48
C LYS A 466 -44.66 0.87 48.65
N SER A 467 -45.45 1.24 49.64
CA SER A 467 -45.89 0.33 50.75
C SER A 467 -47.38 0.57 51.05
N ALA A 468 -48.24 0.22 50.13
CA ALA A 468 -49.65 -0.06 50.36
C ALA A 468 -50.15 -1.06 49.30
#